data_be57d125b45c46af146b86c355bf4011
#
_entry.id   be57d125b45c46af146b86c355bf4011
#
_cell.length_a   1.000
_cell.length_b   1.000
_cell.length_c   1.000
_cell.angle_alpha   90.00
_cell.angle_beta   90.00
_cell.angle_gamma   90.00
#
_symmetry.space_group_name_H-M   'P 1'
#
loop_
_entity.id
_entity.type
_entity.pdbx_description
1 polymer ?
#
loop_
_entity_poly.entity_id
_entity_poly.type
_entity_poly.pdbx_seq_one_letter_code
_entity_poly.pdbx_strand_id
1 'polypeptide(L)'
;FDEAITVSDQLSSTVKELEAATKTQTSGIEEVAASIQSIATAIQGVASNATKAMDMMRQSEQITQNISVDAEKGMEKMDNMKTIVSESANDVKTLANELVKVDNMTGFITQIAEQTNLLALNAAIEAARAGDVGRGFAVVADEVRRLAENSKKGAEDISELIGSLKDSSNKTTASIEKGNGLVEESYEMVTSILKSIENITKSITEVVSQMQEISAATEEVSSGTEEATAAGEEILSVSQTNLKSFEEIVIAKDSEAKVLEDAQLATVKLAELTDAFEQSVIVSRTDVDGNMNYFTKYFKSVARFETEELMGQSHRILKSGWHDPGLFDALWKTISSGKTFKGYVRNRAKDGTIYWVKTSITPTFDENRKIKSYIGVRQVITELMVMSGIEQACLEDEAGKPLSNPALKECIRKLKFGDYQITDNIEV
;
A
#
# COMPACT_ATOMS: atom_id res chain seq x y z
N PHE A 1 31.58 29.17 -9.98
CA PHE A 1 30.39 29.43 -10.80
C PHE A 1 30.04 28.20 -11.66
N ASP A 2 30.99 27.60 -12.38
CA ASP A 2 30.74 26.44 -13.26
C ASP A 2 30.18 25.26 -12.50
N GLU A 3 30.65 24.99 -11.28
CA GLU A 3 30.11 23.94 -10.41
C GLU A 3 28.64 24.20 -10.01
N ALA A 4 28.29 25.47 -9.70
CA ALA A 4 26.92 25.85 -9.36
C ALA A 4 25.97 25.71 -10.55
N ILE A 5 26.42 26.03 -11.75
CA ILE A 5 25.66 25.84 -13.00
C ILE A 5 25.41 24.33 -13.22
N THR A 6 26.47 23.51 -13.08
CA THR A 6 26.35 22.06 -13.23
C THR A 6 25.33 21.43 -12.24
N VAL A 7 25.38 21.88 -10.98
CA VAL A 7 24.41 21.42 -9.95
C VAL A 7 22.99 21.87 -10.30
N SER A 8 22.81 23.09 -10.80
CA SER A 8 21.52 23.62 -11.23
C SER A 8 20.92 22.82 -12.39
N ASP A 9 21.76 22.40 -13.35
CA ASP A 9 21.31 21.57 -14.48
C ASP A 9 20.95 20.15 -14.06
N GLN A 10 21.72 19.54 -13.15
CA GLN A 10 21.39 18.25 -12.55
C GLN A 10 20.08 18.31 -11.77
N LEU A 11 19.85 19.36 -10.97
CA LEU A 11 18.60 19.57 -10.26
C LEU A 11 17.41 19.65 -11.23
N SER A 12 17.56 20.35 -12.35
CA SER A 12 16.52 20.46 -13.39
C SER A 12 16.16 19.09 -14.00
N SER A 13 17.18 18.25 -14.26
CA SER A 13 16.96 16.88 -14.77
C SER A 13 16.21 16.03 -13.75
N THR A 14 16.67 16.06 -12.49
CA THR A 14 16.06 15.30 -11.40
C THR A 14 14.59 15.70 -11.16
N VAL A 15 14.29 17.01 -11.20
CA VAL A 15 12.90 17.49 -11.05
C VAL A 15 12.01 16.97 -12.17
N LYS A 16 12.47 16.97 -13.42
CA LYS A 16 11.70 16.42 -14.56
C LYS A 16 11.45 14.92 -14.41
N GLU A 17 12.43 14.15 -13.94
CA GLU A 17 12.29 12.73 -13.69
C GLU A 17 11.26 12.46 -12.57
N LEU A 18 11.32 13.24 -11.49
CA LEU A 18 10.37 13.15 -10.38
C LEU A 18 8.95 13.56 -10.80
N GLU A 19 8.81 14.59 -11.64
CA GLU A 19 7.51 14.99 -12.21
C GLU A 19 6.89 13.85 -13.05
N ALA A 20 7.69 13.22 -13.92
CA ALA A 20 7.26 12.09 -14.72
C ALA A 20 6.88 10.88 -13.86
N ALA A 21 7.69 10.58 -12.84
CA ALA A 21 7.41 9.50 -11.88
C ALA A 21 6.11 9.77 -11.10
N THR A 22 5.90 11.00 -10.64
CA THR A 22 4.68 11.40 -9.91
C THR A 22 3.44 11.31 -10.79
N LYS A 23 3.52 11.69 -12.08
CA LYS A 23 2.41 11.49 -13.03
C LYS A 23 2.09 10.02 -13.24
N THR A 24 3.12 9.17 -13.39
CA THR A 24 2.93 7.72 -13.49
C THR A 24 2.29 7.15 -12.24
N GLN A 25 2.72 7.60 -11.05
CA GLN A 25 2.12 7.22 -9.77
C GLN A 25 0.65 7.62 -9.70
N THR A 26 0.29 8.84 -10.11
CA THR A 26 -1.10 9.30 -10.15
C THR A 26 -1.98 8.41 -11.03
N SER A 27 -1.51 8.08 -12.24
CA SER A 27 -2.24 7.16 -13.14
C SER A 27 -2.37 5.76 -12.55
N GLY A 28 -1.33 5.25 -11.87
CA GLY A 28 -1.39 3.97 -11.18
C GLY A 28 -2.40 3.96 -10.03
N ILE A 29 -2.53 5.06 -9.28
CA ILE A 29 -3.54 5.18 -8.22
C ILE A 29 -4.96 5.25 -8.79
N GLU A 30 -5.18 5.88 -9.94
CA GLU A 30 -6.48 5.87 -10.62
C GLU A 30 -6.89 4.44 -11.03
N GLU A 31 -5.96 3.63 -11.52
CA GLU A 31 -6.20 2.21 -11.82
C GLU A 31 -6.50 1.39 -10.56
N VAL A 32 -5.76 1.65 -9.47
CA VAL A 32 -6.01 1.02 -8.16
C VAL A 32 -7.41 1.41 -7.65
N ALA A 33 -7.81 2.67 -7.74
CA ALA A 33 -9.15 3.12 -7.34
C ALA A 33 -10.26 2.42 -8.13
N ALA A 34 -10.10 2.26 -9.44
CA ALA A 34 -11.03 1.51 -10.28
C ALA A 34 -11.11 0.03 -9.88
N SER A 35 -9.97 -0.57 -9.53
CA SER A 35 -9.89 -1.95 -9.04
C SER A 35 -10.60 -2.11 -7.69
N ILE A 36 -10.40 -1.19 -6.77
CA ILE A 36 -11.06 -1.12 -5.46
C ILE A 36 -12.59 -1.03 -5.64
N GLN A 37 -13.08 -0.20 -6.55
CA GLN A 37 -14.51 -0.09 -6.86
C GLN A 37 -15.08 -1.41 -7.39
N SER A 38 -14.31 -2.12 -8.21
CA SER A 38 -14.69 -3.44 -8.72
C SER A 38 -14.76 -4.49 -7.60
N ILE A 39 -13.79 -4.48 -6.68
CA ILE A 39 -13.76 -5.32 -5.47
C ILE A 39 -14.99 -5.02 -4.60
N ALA A 40 -15.32 -3.76 -4.33
CA ALA A 40 -16.48 -3.37 -3.53
C ALA A 40 -17.78 -3.92 -4.14
N THR A 41 -17.93 -3.86 -5.46
CA THR A 41 -19.08 -4.43 -6.18
C THR A 41 -19.14 -5.97 -6.05
N ALA A 42 -17.99 -6.63 -6.20
CA ALA A 42 -17.89 -8.07 -6.04
C ALA A 42 -18.25 -8.53 -4.62
N ILE A 43 -17.79 -7.81 -3.59
CA ILE A 43 -18.09 -8.06 -2.18
C ILE A 43 -19.59 -7.98 -1.91
N GLN A 44 -20.27 -6.96 -2.45
CA GLN A 44 -21.73 -6.85 -2.33
C GLN A 44 -22.43 -8.05 -2.97
N GLY A 45 -21.90 -8.52 -4.12
CA GLY A 45 -22.39 -9.73 -4.78
C GLY A 45 -22.21 -10.99 -3.91
N VAL A 46 -21.04 -11.16 -3.28
CA VAL A 46 -20.74 -12.27 -2.38
C VAL A 46 -21.65 -12.25 -1.15
N ALA A 47 -21.82 -11.09 -0.50
CA ALA A 47 -22.72 -10.91 0.65
C ALA A 47 -24.17 -11.29 0.31
N SER A 48 -24.67 -10.82 -0.85
CA SER A 48 -26.00 -11.16 -1.34
C SER A 48 -26.17 -12.66 -1.59
N ASN A 49 -25.15 -13.29 -2.19
CA ASN A 49 -25.17 -14.73 -2.46
C ASN A 49 -25.10 -15.57 -1.18
N ALA A 50 -24.30 -15.16 -0.19
CA ALA A 50 -24.21 -15.80 1.11
C ALA A 50 -25.59 -15.74 1.83
N THR A 51 -26.25 -14.59 1.81
CA THR A 51 -27.60 -14.42 2.37
C THR A 51 -28.62 -15.34 1.69
N LYS A 52 -28.63 -15.38 0.36
CA LYS A 52 -29.52 -16.28 -0.41
C LYS A 52 -29.25 -17.76 -0.12
N ALA A 53 -27.95 -18.13 0.02
CA ALA A 53 -27.57 -19.49 0.37
C ALA A 53 -28.07 -19.86 1.76
N MET A 54 -27.97 -18.97 2.76
CA MET A 54 -28.53 -19.19 4.10
C MET A 54 -30.07 -19.39 4.06
N ASP A 55 -30.77 -18.59 3.26
CA ASP A 55 -32.24 -18.73 3.11
C ASP A 55 -32.62 -20.09 2.45
N MET A 56 -31.86 -20.50 1.42
CA MET A 56 -32.04 -21.82 0.81
C MET A 56 -31.73 -22.95 1.80
N MET A 57 -30.75 -22.81 2.68
CA MET A 57 -30.44 -23.80 3.70
C MET A 57 -31.54 -23.88 4.74
N ARG A 58 -32.12 -22.77 5.19
CA ARG A 58 -33.31 -22.76 6.07
C ARG A 58 -34.52 -23.47 5.44
N GLN A 59 -34.76 -23.22 4.16
CA GLN A 59 -35.81 -23.90 3.43
C GLN A 59 -35.54 -25.40 3.30
N SER A 60 -34.30 -25.79 3.02
CA SER A 60 -33.86 -27.18 2.95
C SER A 60 -34.00 -27.89 4.29
N GLU A 61 -33.67 -27.23 5.40
CA GLU A 61 -33.88 -27.73 6.76
C GLU A 61 -35.36 -28.01 7.02
N GLN A 62 -36.27 -27.09 6.68
CA GLN A 62 -37.68 -27.25 6.82
C GLN A 62 -38.20 -28.43 6.00
N ILE A 63 -37.77 -28.59 4.76
CA ILE A 63 -38.13 -29.73 3.89
C ILE A 63 -37.62 -31.04 4.51
N THR A 64 -36.38 -31.07 4.96
CA THR A 64 -35.77 -32.26 5.58
C THR A 64 -36.51 -32.68 6.85
N GLN A 65 -36.91 -31.71 7.67
CA GLN A 65 -37.71 -31.95 8.86
C GLN A 65 -39.10 -32.58 8.49
N ASN A 66 -39.73 -32.05 7.46
CA ASN A 66 -41.01 -32.58 7.00
C ASN A 66 -40.87 -34.04 6.48
N ILE A 67 -39.80 -34.32 5.71
CA ILE A 67 -39.50 -35.66 5.21
C ILE A 67 -39.21 -36.61 6.39
N SER A 68 -38.50 -36.16 7.43
CA SER A 68 -38.29 -36.97 8.66
C SER A 68 -39.59 -37.37 9.32
N VAL A 69 -40.50 -36.42 9.51
CA VAL A 69 -41.82 -36.66 10.09
C VAL A 69 -42.64 -37.65 9.23
N ASP A 70 -42.58 -37.49 7.91
CA ASP A 70 -43.31 -38.39 7.00
C ASP A 70 -42.69 -39.79 6.95
N ALA A 71 -41.37 -39.92 7.05
CA ALA A 71 -40.67 -41.19 7.16
C ALA A 71 -41.02 -41.91 8.48
N GLU A 72 -41.06 -41.18 9.61
CA GLU A 72 -41.49 -41.73 10.91
C GLU A 72 -42.95 -42.28 10.85
N LYS A 73 -43.88 -41.52 10.24
CA LYS A 73 -45.23 -41.98 9.99
C LYS A 73 -45.28 -43.22 9.06
N GLY A 74 -44.33 -43.24 8.08
CA GLY A 74 -44.11 -44.37 7.21
C GLY A 74 -43.73 -45.63 7.99
N MET A 75 -42.80 -45.51 8.92
CA MET A 75 -42.38 -46.60 9.83
C MET A 75 -43.56 -47.13 10.66
N GLU A 76 -44.33 -46.24 11.28
CA GLU A 76 -45.51 -46.61 12.06
C GLU A 76 -46.50 -47.36 11.21
N LYS A 77 -46.76 -46.96 9.97
CA LYS A 77 -47.67 -47.70 9.05
C LYS A 77 -47.07 -49.03 8.65
N MET A 78 -45.78 -49.21 8.48
CA MET A 78 -45.12 -50.47 8.20
C MET A 78 -45.27 -51.46 9.40
N ASP A 79 -45.12 -50.95 10.62
CA ASP A 79 -45.28 -51.74 11.84
C ASP A 79 -46.71 -52.23 11.97
N ASN A 80 -47.70 -51.36 11.72
CA ASN A 80 -49.16 -51.77 11.67
C ASN A 80 -49.40 -52.79 10.56
N MET A 81 -48.79 -52.63 9.37
CA MET A 81 -48.94 -53.58 8.26
C MET A 81 -48.33 -54.95 8.61
N LYS A 82 -47.15 -54.96 9.27
CA LYS A 82 -46.50 -56.17 9.77
C LYS A 82 -47.45 -56.92 10.73
N THR A 83 -48.14 -56.24 11.64
CA THR A 83 -49.12 -56.78 12.55
C THR A 83 -50.30 -57.42 11.80
N ILE A 84 -50.88 -56.64 10.84
CA ILE A 84 -52.04 -57.12 10.03
C ILE A 84 -51.67 -58.36 9.20
N VAL A 85 -50.47 -58.34 8.57
CA VAL A 85 -50.00 -59.51 7.78
C VAL A 85 -49.80 -60.73 8.68
N SER A 86 -49.25 -60.54 9.89
CA SER A 86 -49.07 -61.64 10.88
C SER A 86 -50.39 -62.17 11.36
N GLU A 87 -51.36 -61.32 11.66
CA GLU A 87 -52.72 -61.75 12.03
C GLU A 87 -53.39 -62.53 10.90
N SER A 88 -53.31 -62.01 9.65
CA SER A 88 -53.83 -62.68 8.47
C SER A 88 -53.21 -64.07 8.26
N ALA A 89 -51.88 -64.22 8.49
CA ALA A 89 -51.18 -65.48 8.42
C ALA A 89 -51.72 -66.46 9.44
N ASN A 90 -52.03 -66.03 10.67
CA ASN A 90 -52.57 -66.83 11.73
C ASN A 90 -54.02 -67.28 11.42
N ASP A 91 -54.83 -66.37 10.86
CA ASP A 91 -56.21 -66.65 10.47
C ASP A 91 -56.30 -67.74 9.37
N VAL A 92 -55.42 -67.57 8.33
CA VAL A 92 -55.37 -68.60 7.25
C VAL A 92 -54.85 -69.95 7.78
N LYS A 93 -53.89 -69.95 8.70
CA LYS A 93 -53.41 -71.15 9.36
C LYS A 93 -54.54 -71.83 10.17
N THR A 94 -55.36 -71.06 10.87
CA THR A 94 -56.53 -71.53 11.61
C THR A 94 -57.53 -72.11 10.65
N LEU A 95 -57.85 -71.44 9.53
CA LEU A 95 -58.75 -71.96 8.49
C LEU A 95 -58.25 -73.30 7.91
N ALA A 96 -56.96 -73.41 7.60
CA ALA A 96 -56.36 -74.65 7.11
C ALA A 96 -56.56 -75.81 8.10
N ASN A 97 -56.41 -75.55 9.40
CA ASN A 97 -56.67 -76.55 10.44
C ASN A 97 -58.16 -76.98 10.54
N GLU A 98 -59.06 -76.00 10.38
CA GLU A 98 -60.53 -76.30 10.38
C GLU A 98 -60.93 -77.09 9.12
N LEU A 99 -60.37 -76.80 7.94
CA LEU A 99 -60.60 -77.59 6.72
C LEU A 99 -60.12 -79.03 6.87
N VAL A 100 -59.03 -79.30 7.58
CA VAL A 100 -58.60 -80.68 7.89
C VAL A 100 -59.62 -81.38 8.75
N LYS A 101 -60.26 -80.73 9.74
CA LYS A 101 -61.30 -81.33 10.56
C LYS A 101 -62.55 -81.64 9.75
N VAL A 102 -62.97 -80.72 8.86
CA VAL A 102 -64.15 -80.93 8.00
C VAL A 102 -63.90 -82.09 7.01
N ASP A 103 -62.67 -82.18 6.41
CA ASP A 103 -62.23 -83.25 5.53
C ASP A 103 -62.35 -84.62 6.22
N ASN A 104 -61.87 -84.72 7.47
CA ASN A 104 -62.02 -85.95 8.28
C ASN A 104 -63.49 -86.28 8.56
N MET A 105 -64.34 -85.28 8.84
CA MET A 105 -65.79 -85.48 9.04
C MET A 105 -66.50 -85.95 7.78
N THR A 106 -66.18 -85.40 6.61
CA THR A 106 -66.70 -85.82 5.31
C THR A 106 -66.30 -87.28 4.99
N GLY A 107 -65.04 -87.63 5.26
CA GLY A 107 -64.53 -88.98 5.13
C GLY A 107 -65.34 -89.97 6.03
N PHE A 108 -65.62 -89.56 7.27
CA PHE A 108 -66.43 -90.36 8.18
C PHE A 108 -67.88 -90.51 7.68
N ILE A 109 -68.50 -89.42 7.15
CA ILE A 109 -69.85 -89.50 6.54
C ILE A 109 -69.85 -90.43 5.34
N THR A 110 -68.86 -90.42 4.49
CA THR A 110 -68.69 -91.33 3.35
C THR A 110 -68.62 -92.76 3.83
N GLN A 111 -67.87 -93.06 4.89
CA GLN A 111 -67.84 -94.43 5.51
C GLN A 111 -69.20 -94.85 6.06
N ILE A 112 -69.94 -93.97 6.78
CA ILE A 112 -71.26 -94.23 7.28
C ILE A 112 -72.23 -94.53 6.12
N ALA A 113 -72.16 -93.70 5.07
CA ALA A 113 -73.02 -93.92 3.88
C ALA A 113 -72.73 -95.25 3.18
N GLU A 114 -71.43 -95.61 3.05
CA GLU A 114 -71.07 -96.96 2.52
C GLU A 114 -71.56 -98.11 3.40
N GLN A 115 -71.38 -97.98 4.71
CA GLN A 115 -71.92 -98.98 5.64
C GLN A 115 -73.44 -99.05 5.57
N THR A 116 -74.15 -97.90 5.50
CA THR A 116 -75.62 -97.85 5.40
C THR A 116 -76.12 -98.46 4.08
N ASN A 117 -75.38 -98.16 2.96
CA ASN A 117 -75.65 -98.74 1.65
C ASN A 117 -75.54 -100.30 1.67
N LEU A 118 -74.48 -100.82 2.32
CA LEU A 118 -74.28 -102.25 2.51
C LEU A 118 -75.36 -102.88 3.40
N LEU A 119 -75.79 -102.25 4.49
CA LEU A 119 -76.88 -102.69 5.37
C LEU A 119 -78.23 -102.69 4.63
N ALA A 120 -78.49 -101.67 3.84
CA ALA A 120 -79.65 -101.52 3.02
C ALA A 120 -79.69 -102.58 1.91
N LEU A 121 -78.61 -102.90 1.26
CA LEU A 121 -78.45 -103.95 0.27
C LEU A 121 -78.75 -105.35 0.91
N ASN A 122 -78.14 -105.58 2.07
CA ASN A 122 -78.39 -106.82 2.81
C ASN A 122 -79.83 -106.89 3.20
N ALA A 123 -80.57 -105.89 3.67
CA ALA A 123 -81.97 -105.84 3.98
C ALA A 123 -82.86 -106.04 2.75
N ALA A 124 -82.45 -105.39 1.59
CA ALA A 124 -83.15 -105.61 0.33
C ALA A 124 -83.06 -107.06 -0.15
N ILE A 125 -81.89 -107.69 0.00
CA ILE A 125 -81.74 -109.16 -0.32
C ILE A 125 -82.55 -109.98 0.55
N GLU A 126 -82.66 -109.82 1.88
CA GLU A 126 -83.45 -110.64 2.81
C GLU A 126 -84.88 -110.31 2.62
N ALA A 127 -85.36 -109.15 2.32
CA ALA A 127 -86.69 -108.75 1.95
C ALA A 127 -87.20 -109.53 0.67
N ALA A 128 -86.38 -109.64 -0.36
CA ALA A 128 -86.58 -110.36 -1.58
C ALA A 128 -86.66 -111.86 -1.27
N ARG A 129 -85.96 -112.41 -0.32
CA ARG A 129 -85.94 -113.79 0.14
C ARG A 129 -87.20 -114.17 0.90
N ALA A 130 -87.86 -113.21 1.58
CA ALA A 130 -89.12 -113.41 2.30
C ALA A 130 -90.34 -113.40 1.36
N GLY A 131 -90.22 -113.22 0.04
CA GLY A 131 -91.24 -113.24 -0.94
C GLY A 131 -92.28 -112.15 -0.76
N ASP A 132 -93.58 -112.45 -0.90
CA ASP A 132 -94.68 -111.50 -0.82
C ASP A 132 -94.82 -110.76 0.51
N VAL A 133 -94.46 -111.48 1.65
CA VAL A 133 -94.38 -110.78 2.98
C VAL A 133 -93.29 -109.71 3.14
N GLY A 134 -92.26 -109.82 2.37
CA GLY A 134 -91.19 -108.94 2.40
C GLY A 134 -91.32 -107.69 1.51
N ARG A 135 -92.32 -107.53 0.68
CA ARG A 135 -92.47 -106.48 -0.33
C ARG A 135 -92.38 -105.02 0.26
N GLY A 136 -92.99 -104.73 1.40
CA GLY A 136 -93.02 -103.51 2.10
C GLY A 136 -91.65 -103.19 2.63
N PHE A 137 -90.85 -104.11 3.14
CA PHE A 137 -89.48 -103.99 3.62
C PHE A 137 -88.48 -103.77 2.47
N ALA A 138 -88.73 -104.43 1.33
CA ALA A 138 -87.88 -104.24 0.14
C ALA A 138 -87.86 -102.73 -0.37
N VAL A 139 -89.13 -102.17 -0.41
CA VAL A 139 -89.23 -100.69 -0.81
C VAL A 139 -88.53 -99.79 0.18
N VAL A 140 -88.60 -100.02 1.50
CA VAL A 140 -87.93 -99.27 2.52
C VAL A 140 -86.39 -99.44 2.40
N ALA A 141 -86.00 -100.76 2.19
CA ALA A 141 -84.55 -101.01 1.98
C ALA A 141 -83.91 -100.28 0.71
N ASP A 142 -84.71 -100.37 -0.40
CA ASP A 142 -84.25 -99.61 -1.63
C ASP A 142 -84.26 -98.13 -1.41
N GLU A 143 -85.22 -97.57 -0.67
CA GLU A 143 -85.19 -96.10 -0.36
C GLU A 143 -84.01 -95.70 0.57
N VAL A 144 -83.72 -96.53 1.61
CA VAL A 144 -82.53 -96.33 2.46
C VAL A 144 -81.22 -96.47 1.64
N ARG A 145 -81.20 -97.46 0.71
CA ARG A 145 -80.07 -97.61 -0.21
C ARG A 145 -79.86 -96.35 -1.04
N ARG A 146 -80.92 -95.82 -1.66
CA ARG A 146 -80.88 -94.56 -2.47
C ARG A 146 -80.49 -93.37 -1.62
N LEU A 147 -80.95 -93.23 -0.37
CA LEU A 147 -80.55 -92.21 0.57
C LEU A 147 -79.06 -92.31 0.92
N ALA A 148 -78.54 -93.53 1.12
CA ALA A 148 -77.12 -93.77 1.38
C ALA A 148 -76.25 -93.43 0.19
N GLU A 149 -76.64 -93.78 -1.05
CA GLU A 149 -75.97 -93.43 -2.28
C GLU A 149 -75.92 -91.88 -2.47
N ASN A 150 -77.08 -91.20 -2.20
CA ASN A 150 -77.12 -89.73 -2.27
C ASN A 150 -76.26 -89.06 -1.19
N SER A 151 -76.22 -89.61 0.04
CA SER A 151 -75.41 -89.17 1.14
C SER A 151 -73.91 -89.31 0.82
N LYS A 152 -73.51 -90.47 0.21
CA LYS A 152 -72.14 -90.70 -0.26
C LYS A 152 -71.74 -89.66 -1.31
N LYS A 153 -72.61 -89.48 -2.31
CA LYS A 153 -72.36 -88.48 -3.37
C LYS A 153 -72.24 -87.07 -2.81
N GLY A 154 -73.11 -86.64 -1.88
CA GLY A 154 -73.03 -85.35 -1.19
C GLY A 154 -71.74 -85.18 -0.39
N ALA A 155 -71.28 -86.25 0.26
CA ALA A 155 -69.98 -86.20 0.98
C ALA A 155 -68.80 -86.14 0.01
N GLU A 156 -68.83 -86.83 -1.12
CA GLU A 156 -67.80 -86.72 -2.19
C GLU A 156 -67.78 -85.32 -2.76
N ASP A 157 -68.89 -84.68 -3.08
CA ASP A 157 -69.01 -83.29 -3.57
C ASP A 157 -68.48 -82.32 -2.54
N ILE A 158 -68.68 -82.50 -1.24
CA ILE A 158 -68.14 -81.70 -0.14
C ILE A 158 -66.62 -81.89 -0.05
N SER A 159 -66.13 -83.14 -0.17
CA SER A 159 -64.70 -83.41 -0.13
C SER A 159 -63.93 -82.70 -1.30
N GLU A 160 -64.51 -82.66 -2.49
CA GLU A 160 -63.94 -81.92 -3.64
C GLU A 160 -63.89 -80.39 -3.36
N LEU A 161 -64.97 -79.82 -2.77
CA LEU A 161 -65.01 -78.44 -2.35
C LEU A 161 -63.96 -78.16 -1.28
N ILE A 162 -63.73 -79.03 -0.31
CA ILE A 162 -62.70 -78.91 0.71
C ILE A 162 -61.30 -78.93 0.07
N GLY A 163 -61.06 -79.80 -0.90
CA GLY A 163 -59.83 -79.84 -1.67
C GLY A 163 -59.55 -78.54 -2.36
N SER A 164 -60.53 -77.92 -3.03
CA SER A 164 -60.41 -76.63 -3.68
C SER A 164 -60.14 -75.46 -2.68
N LEU A 165 -60.85 -75.52 -1.51
CA LEU A 165 -60.59 -74.53 -0.44
C LEU A 165 -59.19 -74.67 0.17
N LYS A 166 -58.68 -75.88 0.34
CA LYS A 166 -57.36 -76.17 0.83
C LYS A 166 -56.28 -75.63 -0.11
N ASP A 167 -56.48 -75.83 -1.43
CA ASP A 167 -55.57 -75.22 -2.46
C ASP A 167 -55.60 -73.67 -2.46
N SER A 168 -56.82 -73.12 -2.29
CA SER A 168 -56.98 -71.67 -2.16
C SER A 168 -56.27 -71.09 -0.89
N SER A 169 -56.42 -71.82 0.23
CA SER A 169 -55.74 -71.48 1.50
C SER A 169 -54.23 -71.52 1.35
N ASN A 170 -53.67 -72.56 0.71
CA ASN A 170 -52.23 -72.65 0.44
C ASN A 170 -51.74 -71.50 -0.44
N LYS A 171 -52.47 -71.13 -1.50
CA LYS A 171 -52.10 -69.94 -2.35
C LYS A 171 -52.16 -68.65 -1.55
N THR A 172 -53.18 -68.54 -0.66
CA THR A 172 -53.26 -67.32 0.19
C THR A 172 -52.08 -67.26 1.19
N THR A 173 -51.68 -68.38 1.79
CA THR A 173 -50.49 -68.47 2.65
C THR A 173 -49.23 -67.98 1.92
N ALA A 174 -49.01 -68.52 0.70
CA ALA A 174 -47.83 -68.06 -0.10
C ALA A 174 -47.87 -66.55 -0.46
N SER A 175 -49.07 -65.99 -0.70
CA SER A 175 -49.27 -64.58 -0.93
C SER A 175 -48.99 -63.73 0.31
N ILE A 176 -49.39 -64.20 1.50
CA ILE A 176 -49.10 -63.55 2.78
C ILE A 176 -47.57 -63.54 3.09
N GLU A 177 -46.91 -64.69 2.89
CA GLU A 177 -45.47 -64.80 3.06
C GLU A 177 -44.72 -63.81 2.16
N LYS A 178 -45.12 -63.72 0.88
CA LYS A 178 -44.59 -62.72 -0.06
C LYS A 178 -44.91 -61.32 0.41
N GLY A 179 -46.14 -61.06 0.90
CA GLY A 179 -46.52 -59.76 1.48
C GLY A 179 -45.65 -59.36 2.67
N ASN A 180 -45.37 -60.30 3.56
CA ASN A 180 -44.48 -60.10 4.71
C ASN A 180 -43.03 -59.69 4.28
N GLY A 181 -42.50 -60.40 3.26
CA GLY A 181 -41.19 -60.04 2.71
C GLY A 181 -41.17 -58.63 2.15
N LEU A 182 -42.21 -58.14 1.44
CA LEU A 182 -42.30 -56.78 0.92
C LEU A 182 -42.43 -55.73 2.05
N VAL A 183 -43.07 -56.05 3.15
CA VAL A 183 -43.19 -55.19 4.33
C VAL A 183 -41.83 -55.02 4.97
N GLU A 184 -41.04 -56.08 5.13
CA GLU A 184 -39.67 -56.03 5.68
C GLU A 184 -38.71 -55.19 4.79
N GLU A 185 -38.76 -55.46 3.49
CA GLU A 185 -37.95 -54.66 2.51
C GLU A 185 -38.34 -53.17 2.56
N SER A 186 -39.62 -52.84 2.65
CA SER A 186 -40.12 -51.48 2.79
C SER A 186 -39.66 -50.83 4.10
N TYR A 187 -39.62 -51.57 5.19
CA TYR A 187 -39.08 -51.09 6.48
C TYR A 187 -37.62 -50.76 6.42
N GLU A 188 -36.79 -51.62 5.80
CA GLU A 188 -35.37 -51.35 5.59
C GLU A 188 -35.15 -50.10 4.71
N MET A 189 -35.98 -49.94 3.67
CA MET A 189 -35.92 -48.76 2.78
C MET A 189 -36.22 -47.46 3.54
N VAL A 190 -37.27 -47.42 4.36
CA VAL A 190 -37.60 -46.22 5.17
C VAL A 190 -36.51 -45.93 6.20
N THR A 191 -35.93 -46.96 6.80
CA THR A 191 -34.79 -46.81 7.72
C THR A 191 -33.57 -46.18 7.01
N SER A 192 -33.29 -46.60 5.79
CA SER A 192 -32.23 -45.99 4.96
C SER A 192 -32.51 -44.53 4.61
N ILE A 193 -33.77 -44.20 4.34
CA ILE A 193 -34.21 -42.80 4.11
C ILE A 193 -33.91 -41.93 5.35
N LEU A 194 -34.28 -42.38 6.56
CA LEU A 194 -34.06 -41.67 7.81
C LEU A 194 -32.54 -41.39 8.02
N LYS A 195 -31.69 -42.39 7.76
CA LYS A 195 -30.25 -42.23 7.82
C LYS A 195 -29.72 -41.20 6.80
N SER A 196 -30.30 -41.18 5.60
CA SER A 196 -29.97 -40.21 4.57
C SER A 196 -30.37 -38.78 4.98
N ILE A 197 -31.51 -38.62 5.62
CA ILE A 197 -32.02 -37.38 6.19
C ILE A 197 -31.06 -36.83 7.24
N GLU A 198 -30.55 -37.68 8.15
CA GLU A 198 -29.57 -37.30 9.16
C GLU A 198 -28.30 -36.73 8.52
N ASN A 199 -27.78 -37.39 7.47
CA ASN A 199 -26.62 -36.90 6.73
C ASN A 199 -26.90 -35.57 6.04
N ILE A 200 -28.07 -35.38 5.43
CA ILE A 200 -28.48 -34.12 4.80
C ILE A 200 -28.52 -32.99 5.86
N THR A 201 -29.14 -33.25 7.01
CA THR A 201 -29.21 -32.27 8.11
C THR A 201 -27.84 -31.84 8.56
N LYS A 202 -26.89 -32.78 8.70
CA LYS A 202 -25.50 -32.48 9.02
C LYS A 202 -24.84 -31.58 7.96
N SER A 203 -25.03 -31.93 6.67
CA SER A 203 -24.50 -31.13 5.56
C SER A 203 -25.07 -29.69 5.52
N ILE A 204 -26.37 -29.53 5.82
CA ILE A 204 -27.02 -28.22 5.93
C ILE A 204 -26.32 -27.38 7.02
N THR A 205 -26.11 -27.99 8.20
CA THR A 205 -25.44 -27.31 9.33
C THR A 205 -24.03 -26.87 8.95
N GLU A 206 -23.25 -27.70 8.25
CA GLU A 206 -21.92 -27.39 7.77
C GLU A 206 -21.93 -26.20 6.76
N VAL A 207 -22.88 -26.22 5.81
CA VAL A 207 -23.02 -25.11 4.83
C VAL A 207 -23.42 -23.81 5.52
N VAL A 208 -24.33 -23.85 6.50
CA VAL A 208 -24.71 -22.65 7.28
C VAL A 208 -23.49 -22.06 8.00
N SER A 209 -22.64 -22.90 8.61
CA SER A 209 -21.39 -22.45 9.25
C SER A 209 -20.45 -21.79 8.25
N GLN A 210 -20.26 -22.40 7.08
CA GLN A 210 -19.45 -21.83 6.00
C GLN A 210 -19.99 -20.48 5.50
N MET A 211 -21.31 -20.33 5.39
CA MET A 211 -21.90 -19.05 4.99
C MET A 211 -21.69 -17.95 6.05
N GLN A 212 -21.66 -18.29 7.32
CA GLN A 212 -21.32 -17.36 8.41
C GLN A 212 -19.85 -16.92 8.31
N GLU A 213 -18.93 -17.86 8.05
CA GLU A 213 -17.52 -17.54 7.85
C GLU A 213 -17.33 -16.64 6.61
N ILE A 214 -18.02 -16.94 5.50
CA ILE A 214 -17.99 -16.09 4.29
C ILE A 214 -18.52 -14.69 4.61
N SER A 215 -19.59 -14.57 5.40
CA SER A 215 -20.13 -13.27 5.79
C SER A 215 -19.11 -12.45 6.61
N ALA A 216 -18.43 -13.06 7.59
CA ALA A 216 -17.39 -12.42 8.38
C ALA A 216 -16.19 -12.00 7.52
N ALA A 217 -15.71 -12.88 6.62
CA ALA A 217 -14.64 -12.55 5.69
C ALA A 217 -15.04 -11.41 4.73
N THR A 218 -16.31 -11.35 4.32
CA THR A 218 -16.85 -10.30 3.45
C THR A 218 -16.85 -8.94 4.16
N GLU A 219 -17.17 -8.88 5.45
CA GLU A 219 -17.07 -7.67 6.27
C GLU A 219 -15.62 -7.21 6.42
N GLU A 220 -14.68 -8.13 6.67
CA GLU A 220 -13.26 -7.83 6.78
C GLU A 220 -12.70 -7.25 5.47
N VAL A 221 -13.01 -7.88 4.32
CA VAL A 221 -12.60 -7.38 3.00
C VAL A 221 -13.24 -6.03 2.69
N SER A 222 -14.49 -5.79 3.11
CA SER A 222 -15.15 -4.49 2.96
C SER A 222 -14.41 -3.39 3.72
N SER A 223 -14.04 -3.64 4.98
CA SER A 223 -13.24 -2.71 5.79
C SER A 223 -11.87 -2.44 5.17
N GLY A 224 -11.17 -3.49 4.70
CA GLY A 224 -9.89 -3.34 4.00
C GLY A 224 -10.02 -2.54 2.70
N THR A 225 -11.16 -2.64 2.02
CA THR A 225 -11.46 -1.87 0.80
C THR A 225 -11.64 -0.37 1.11
N GLU A 226 -12.30 -0.04 2.22
CA GLU A 226 -12.44 1.34 2.71
C GLU A 226 -11.09 1.94 3.09
N GLU A 227 -10.25 1.19 3.82
CA GLU A 227 -8.90 1.62 4.17
C GLU A 227 -8.03 1.84 2.93
N ALA A 228 -8.09 0.93 1.95
CA ALA A 228 -7.36 1.06 0.69
C ALA A 228 -7.82 2.30 -0.12
N THR A 229 -9.11 2.63 -0.07
CA THR A 229 -9.66 3.84 -0.69
C THR A 229 -9.08 5.09 -0.04
N ALA A 230 -9.10 5.17 1.30
CA ALA A 230 -8.54 6.30 2.05
C ALA A 230 -7.03 6.47 1.78
N ALA A 231 -6.26 5.38 1.76
CA ALA A 231 -4.84 5.40 1.43
C ALA A 231 -4.59 5.90 -0.01
N GLY A 232 -5.43 5.49 -0.96
CA GLY A 232 -5.38 5.97 -2.35
C GLY A 232 -5.60 7.48 -2.45
N GLU A 233 -6.60 8.02 -1.75
CA GLU A 233 -6.87 9.46 -1.69
C GLU A 233 -5.72 10.25 -1.07
N GLU A 234 -5.10 9.72 -0.01
CA GLU A 234 -3.91 10.32 0.61
C GLU A 234 -2.73 10.38 -0.36
N ILE A 235 -2.45 9.29 -1.08
CA ILE A 235 -1.38 9.26 -2.10
C ILE A 235 -1.64 10.27 -3.21
N LEU A 236 -2.89 10.43 -3.68
CA LEU A 236 -3.25 11.45 -4.67
C LEU A 236 -2.99 12.86 -4.13
N SER A 237 -3.35 13.14 -2.89
CA SER A 237 -3.09 14.43 -2.24
C SER A 237 -1.58 14.73 -2.12
N VAL A 238 -0.79 13.74 -1.72
CA VAL A 238 0.69 13.85 -1.67
C VAL A 238 1.27 14.07 -3.07
N SER A 239 0.77 13.35 -4.08
CA SER A 239 1.20 13.51 -5.47
C SER A 239 0.94 14.93 -6.00
N GLN A 240 -0.21 15.51 -5.70
CA GLN A 240 -0.54 16.90 -6.05
C GLN A 240 0.38 17.89 -5.34
N THR A 241 0.68 17.65 -4.06
CA THR A 241 1.61 18.48 -3.28
C THR A 241 3.03 18.40 -3.87
N ASN A 242 3.48 17.21 -4.28
CA ASN A 242 4.78 17.01 -4.92
C ASN A 242 4.88 17.80 -6.24
N LEU A 243 3.85 17.71 -7.10
CA LEU A 243 3.83 18.46 -8.37
C LEU A 243 3.96 19.97 -8.13
N LYS A 244 3.26 20.52 -7.13
CA LYS A 244 3.37 21.94 -6.75
C LYS A 244 4.76 22.26 -6.22
N SER A 245 5.36 21.40 -5.39
CA SER A 245 6.72 21.60 -4.89
C SER A 245 7.76 21.59 -6.01
N PHE A 246 7.58 20.75 -7.04
CA PHE A 246 8.45 20.75 -8.22
C PHE A 246 8.37 22.05 -9.00
N GLU A 247 7.17 22.61 -9.16
CA GLU A 247 6.99 23.94 -9.78
C GLU A 247 7.72 25.04 -8.98
N GLU A 248 7.61 25.02 -7.65
CA GLU A 248 8.32 25.96 -6.77
C GLU A 248 9.85 25.80 -6.87
N ILE A 249 10.37 24.57 -6.98
CA ILE A 249 11.80 24.30 -7.18
C ILE A 249 12.28 24.86 -8.53
N VAL A 250 11.50 24.71 -9.60
CA VAL A 250 11.83 25.26 -10.93
C VAL A 250 11.94 26.81 -10.85
N ILE A 251 11.00 27.47 -10.19
CA ILE A 251 11.01 28.93 -10.00
C ILE A 251 12.23 29.36 -9.17
N ALA A 252 12.54 28.66 -8.10
CA ALA A 252 13.69 28.95 -7.25
C ALA A 252 15.02 28.80 -8.01
N LYS A 253 15.15 27.76 -8.81
CA LYS A 253 16.31 27.50 -9.68
C LYS A 253 16.51 28.60 -10.70
N ASP A 254 15.45 29.08 -11.34
CA ASP A 254 15.54 30.17 -12.32
C ASP A 254 15.98 31.50 -11.65
N SER A 255 15.52 31.74 -10.42
CA SER A 255 15.97 32.86 -9.60
C SER A 255 17.46 32.72 -9.22
N GLU A 256 17.90 31.53 -8.83
CA GLU A 256 19.29 31.23 -8.50
C GLU A 256 20.20 31.44 -9.71
N ALA A 257 19.83 30.98 -10.90
CA ALA A 257 20.58 31.18 -12.13
C ALA A 257 20.82 32.68 -12.42
N LYS A 258 19.81 33.52 -12.20
CA LYS A 258 19.92 34.96 -12.36
C LYS A 258 20.88 35.59 -11.33
N VAL A 259 20.82 35.16 -10.08
CA VAL A 259 21.76 35.65 -9.03
C VAL A 259 23.21 35.27 -9.36
N LEU A 260 23.42 34.07 -9.90
CA LEU A 260 24.76 33.62 -10.33
C LEU A 260 25.28 34.45 -11.50
N GLU A 261 24.47 34.79 -12.49
CA GLU A 261 24.80 35.65 -13.62
C GLU A 261 25.18 37.06 -13.13
N ASP A 262 24.38 37.67 -12.25
CA ASP A 262 24.62 38.97 -11.66
C ASP A 262 25.94 38.98 -10.84
N ALA A 263 26.19 37.91 -10.07
CA ALA A 263 27.43 37.77 -9.28
C ALA A 263 28.66 37.62 -10.18
N GLN A 264 28.54 36.88 -11.27
CA GLN A 264 29.65 36.74 -12.26
C GLN A 264 29.96 38.06 -12.91
N LEU A 265 28.95 38.83 -13.34
CA LEU A 265 29.11 40.16 -13.91
C LEU A 265 29.78 41.13 -12.91
N ALA A 266 29.33 41.09 -11.64
CA ALA A 266 29.91 41.89 -10.57
C ALA A 266 31.39 41.54 -10.33
N THR A 267 31.75 40.27 -10.40
CA THR A 267 33.13 39.79 -10.23
C THR A 267 34.05 40.31 -11.38
N VAL A 268 33.58 40.22 -12.62
CA VAL A 268 34.30 40.76 -13.79
C VAL A 268 34.53 42.27 -13.64
N LYS A 269 33.47 43.01 -13.29
CA LYS A 269 33.51 44.45 -13.10
C LYS A 269 34.46 44.88 -11.97
N LEU A 270 34.49 44.09 -10.88
CA LEU A 270 35.46 44.33 -9.78
C LEU A 270 36.89 44.10 -10.23
N ALA A 271 37.15 43.06 -11.04
CA ALA A 271 38.46 42.79 -11.60
C ALA A 271 38.97 43.96 -12.51
N GLU A 272 38.08 44.45 -13.39
CA GLU A 272 38.38 45.60 -14.26
C GLU A 272 38.70 46.86 -13.45
N LEU A 273 37.88 47.16 -12.42
CA LEU A 273 38.11 48.30 -11.53
C LEU A 273 39.43 48.17 -10.75
N THR A 274 39.75 46.97 -10.29
CA THR A 274 41.00 46.68 -9.57
C THR A 274 42.21 46.90 -10.48
N ASP A 275 42.16 46.42 -11.73
CA ASP A 275 43.26 46.60 -12.67
C ASP A 275 43.43 48.08 -13.04
N ALA A 276 42.37 48.85 -13.29
CA ALA A 276 42.42 50.30 -13.53
C ALA A 276 42.97 51.02 -12.31
N PHE A 277 42.60 50.63 -11.10
CA PHE A 277 43.18 51.23 -9.87
C PHE A 277 44.67 50.92 -9.71
N GLU A 278 45.12 49.69 -9.96
CA GLU A 278 46.50 49.27 -9.90
C GLU A 278 47.38 50.02 -10.89
N GLN A 279 46.82 50.47 -12.03
CA GLN A 279 47.56 51.24 -13.07
C GLN A 279 47.55 52.73 -12.82
N SER A 280 46.66 53.26 -11.96
CA SER A 280 46.48 54.72 -11.81
C SER A 280 46.92 55.32 -10.47
N VAL A 281 47.02 54.50 -9.42
CA VAL A 281 47.31 54.99 -8.06
C VAL A 281 48.50 54.24 -7.45
N ILE A 282 49.39 54.97 -6.81
CA ILE A 282 50.42 54.33 -5.99
C ILE A 282 49.83 53.89 -4.67
N VAL A 283 49.67 52.56 -4.50
CA VAL A 283 49.39 51.99 -3.22
C VAL A 283 50.48 51.03 -2.80
N SER A 284 50.83 51.09 -1.54
CA SER A 284 51.71 50.10 -0.93
C SER A 284 51.15 49.66 0.43
N ARG A 285 51.37 48.41 0.78
CA ARG A 285 51.13 47.90 2.13
C ARG A 285 52.43 47.40 2.72
N THR A 286 52.67 47.73 3.99
CA THR A 286 53.82 47.22 4.73
C THR A 286 53.40 46.42 5.95
N ASP A 287 54.28 45.60 6.46
CA ASP A 287 54.22 45.09 7.80
C ASP A 287 54.32 46.17 8.87
N VAL A 288 54.31 45.78 10.16
CA VAL A 288 54.46 46.73 11.29
C VAL A 288 55.82 47.33 11.40
N ASP A 289 56.84 46.73 10.78
CA ASP A 289 58.23 47.19 10.76
C ASP A 289 58.51 48.13 9.56
N GLY A 290 57.51 48.28 8.68
CA GLY A 290 57.59 49.17 7.51
C GLY A 290 58.12 48.50 6.25
N ASN A 291 58.26 47.17 6.22
CA ASN A 291 58.69 46.44 5.03
C ASN A 291 57.52 46.21 4.08
N MET A 292 57.66 46.47 2.80
CA MET A 292 56.64 46.36 1.78
C MET A 292 56.32 44.92 1.49
N ASN A 293 55.02 44.55 1.60
CA ASN A 293 54.49 43.24 1.27
C ASN A 293 53.40 43.25 0.17
N TYR A 294 53.09 44.47 -0.32
CA TYR A 294 52.24 44.70 -1.46
C TYR A 294 52.46 46.09 -2.03
N PHE A 295 52.37 46.22 -3.34
CA PHE A 295 52.33 47.49 -4.04
C PHE A 295 51.66 47.31 -5.41
N THR A 296 51.08 48.43 -5.92
CA THR A 296 50.44 48.50 -7.22
C THR A 296 51.46 48.52 -8.37
N LYS A 297 51.05 48.10 -9.57
CA LYS A 297 51.83 48.17 -10.80
C LYS A 297 52.27 49.56 -11.06
N TYR A 298 51.47 50.61 -10.82
CA TYR A 298 51.78 51.98 -10.99
C TYR A 298 52.89 52.45 -10.03
N PHE A 299 52.91 51.93 -8.79
CA PHE A 299 54.00 52.22 -7.89
C PHE A 299 55.38 51.79 -8.46
N LYS A 300 55.39 50.53 -8.95
CA LYS A 300 56.60 49.99 -9.60
C LYS A 300 57.05 50.85 -10.78
N SER A 301 56.13 51.27 -11.67
CA SER A 301 56.47 52.08 -12.84
C SER A 301 57.02 53.46 -12.49
N VAL A 302 56.46 54.12 -11.47
CA VAL A 302 56.94 55.43 -10.99
C VAL A 302 58.24 55.31 -10.23
N ALA A 303 58.39 54.32 -9.37
CA ALA A 303 59.61 54.10 -8.59
C ALA A 303 60.77 53.50 -9.42
N ARG A 304 60.46 52.88 -10.59
CA ARG A 304 61.43 52.28 -11.52
C ARG A 304 62.28 51.15 -10.91
N PHE A 305 61.78 50.49 -9.86
CA PHE A 305 62.40 49.34 -9.26
C PHE A 305 61.64 48.05 -9.74
N GLU A 306 62.37 46.93 -9.80
CA GLU A 306 61.73 45.65 -10.05
C GLU A 306 61.04 45.14 -8.80
N THR A 307 60.09 44.17 -8.98
CA THR A 307 59.28 43.67 -7.89
C THR A 307 60.14 43.07 -6.76
N GLU A 308 61.17 42.33 -7.12
CA GLU A 308 62.08 41.65 -6.21
C GLU A 308 62.91 42.63 -5.40
N GLU A 309 63.15 43.84 -5.95
CA GLU A 309 63.91 44.89 -5.30
C GLU A 309 63.08 45.72 -4.31
N LEU A 310 61.73 45.72 -4.47
CA LEU A 310 60.82 46.45 -3.58
C LEU A 310 60.26 45.59 -2.51
N MET A 311 59.99 44.29 -2.82
CA MET A 311 59.36 43.37 -1.91
C MET A 311 60.26 43.12 -0.68
N GLY A 312 59.70 43.26 0.51
CA GLY A 312 60.41 43.12 1.78
C GLY A 312 61.32 44.33 2.12
N GLN A 313 61.40 45.34 1.26
CA GLN A 313 62.21 46.55 1.54
C GLN A 313 61.36 47.63 2.22
N SER A 314 62.04 48.43 3.05
CA SER A 314 61.41 49.62 3.61
C SER A 314 61.35 50.77 2.55
N HIS A 315 60.29 51.59 2.64
CA HIS A 315 60.19 52.81 1.80
C HIS A 315 61.41 53.74 1.88
N ARG A 316 62.32 53.51 2.78
CA ARG A 316 63.62 54.26 2.86
C ARG A 316 64.41 54.12 1.57
N ILE A 317 64.17 53.06 0.77
CA ILE A 317 64.87 52.92 -0.55
C ILE A 317 64.55 54.07 -1.52
N LEU A 318 63.35 54.70 -1.32
CA LEU A 318 62.90 55.84 -2.15
C LEU A 318 63.38 57.23 -1.62
N LYS A 319 64.15 57.26 -0.53
CA LYS A 319 64.48 58.48 0.15
C LYS A 319 65.31 59.38 -0.77
N SER A 320 64.84 60.62 -1.07
CA SER A 320 65.53 61.57 -1.91
C SER A 320 66.65 62.26 -1.20
N GLY A 321 66.72 62.23 0.12
CA GLY A 321 67.71 62.99 0.96
C GLY A 321 67.31 64.42 1.21
N TRP A 322 66.24 64.89 0.68
CA TRP A 322 65.79 66.25 0.73
C TRP A 322 65.06 66.69 1.99
N HIS A 323 64.29 65.78 2.57
CA HIS A 323 63.43 66.04 3.75
C HIS A 323 64.26 66.13 5.04
N ASP A 324 63.83 67.01 5.94
CA ASP A 324 64.26 67.00 7.31
C ASP A 324 63.97 65.60 7.97
N PRO A 325 64.96 65.08 8.72
CA PRO A 325 64.75 63.80 9.45
C PRO A 325 63.50 63.79 10.31
N GLY A 326 63.11 64.93 10.94
CA GLY A 326 61.90 65.05 11.77
C GLY A 326 60.58 64.75 11.07
N LEU A 327 60.51 64.85 9.71
CA LEU A 327 59.28 64.45 8.97
C LEU A 327 59.00 62.96 9.11
N PHE A 328 60.03 62.16 8.97
CA PHE A 328 59.82 60.67 9.06
C PHE A 328 59.61 60.23 10.49
N ASP A 329 60.16 60.92 11.48
CA ASP A 329 59.93 60.68 12.88
C ASP A 329 58.44 61.02 13.26
N ALA A 330 57.95 62.15 12.76
CA ALA A 330 56.54 62.53 12.90
C ALA A 330 55.56 61.53 12.21
N LEU A 331 55.96 61.08 10.99
CA LEU A 331 55.23 60.09 10.25
C LEU A 331 55.06 58.77 11.09
N TRP A 332 56.19 58.23 11.52
CA TRP A 332 56.21 57.01 12.30
C TRP A 332 55.46 57.18 13.62
N LYS A 333 55.62 58.24 14.35
CA LYS A 333 54.91 58.55 15.60
C LYS A 333 53.40 58.60 15.34
N THR A 334 52.92 59.16 14.23
CA THR A 334 51.53 59.27 13.89
C THR A 334 50.90 57.89 13.58
N ILE A 335 51.54 57.16 12.67
CA ILE A 335 50.96 55.88 12.25
C ILE A 335 51.05 54.81 13.34
N SER A 336 52.09 54.78 14.14
CA SER A 336 52.26 53.91 15.30
C SER A 336 51.26 54.22 16.42
N SER A 337 50.73 55.42 16.50
CA SER A 337 49.64 55.79 17.43
C SER A 337 48.25 55.42 16.93
N GLY A 338 48.12 54.72 15.77
CA GLY A 338 46.87 54.36 15.18
C GLY A 338 46.19 55.45 14.35
N LYS A 339 46.85 56.53 14.08
CA LYS A 339 46.36 57.69 13.28
C LYS A 339 46.86 57.66 11.87
N THR A 340 46.11 58.26 10.92
CA THR A 340 46.52 58.41 9.54
C THR A 340 47.47 59.57 9.41
N PHE A 341 48.65 59.36 8.81
CA PHE A 341 49.56 60.41 8.39
C PHE A 341 49.17 60.92 6.99
N LYS A 342 49.12 62.21 6.81
CA LYS A 342 48.96 62.87 5.49
C LYS A 342 50.05 63.88 5.29
N GLY A 343 50.65 63.87 4.10
CA GLY A 343 51.76 64.84 3.80
C GLY A 343 52.24 64.73 2.37
N TYR A 344 53.25 65.53 2.06
CA TYR A 344 53.90 65.55 0.76
C TYR A 344 55.32 65.02 0.91
N VAL A 345 55.67 64.07 0.05
CA VAL A 345 57.01 63.43 0.12
C VAL A 345 57.69 63.49 -1.24
N ARG A 346 58.90 63.95 -1.24
CA ARG A 346 59.78 63.93 -2.39
C ARG A 346 60.60 62.64 -2.38
N ASN A 347 60.41 61.86 -3.38
CA ASN A 347 61.04 60.56 -3.55
C ASN A 347 62.05 60.59 -4.68
N ARG A 348 62.93 59.59 -4.69
CA ARG A 348 63.88 59.33 -5.78
C ARG A 348 63.66 57.94 -6.31
N ALA A 349 63.38 57.81 -7.61
CA ALA A 349 63.33 56.57 -8.33
C ALA A 349 64.72 55.93 -8.47
N LYS A 350 64.77 54.64 -8.84
CA LYS A 350 66.01 53.87 -9.02
C LYS A 350 67.02 54.57 -9.99
N ASP A 351 66.53 55.15 -11.08
CA ASP A 351 67.35 55.85 -12.09
C ASP A 351 67.72 57.26 -11.69
N GLY A 352 67.42 57.69 -10.47
CA GLY A 352 67.70 59.02 -9.96
C GLY A 352 66.62 60.08 -10.21
N THR A 353 65.53 59.71 -10.97
CA THR A 353 64.42 60.62 -11.24
C THR A 353 63.72 61.02 -9.95
N ILE A 354 63.52 62.34 -9.77
CA ILE A 354 62.83 62.88 -8.60
C ILE A 354 61.31 62.94 -8.89
N TYR A 355 60.55 62.53 -7.96
CA TYR A 355 59.09 62.65 -8.05
C TYR A 355 58.46 63.00 -6.70
N TRP A 356 57.36 63.76 -6.75
CA TRP A 356 56.61 64.18 -5.58
C TRP A 356 55.36 63.42 -5.48
N VAL A 357 55.00 63.00 -4.25
CA VAL A 357 53.73 62.36 -3.96
C VAL A 357 53.01 63.04 -2.81
N LYS A 358 51.72 63.25 -2.99
CA LYS A 358 50.80 63.48 -1.89
C LYS A 358 50.48 62.10 -1.29
N THR A 359 50.84 61.87 -0.03
CA THR A 359 50.72 60.58 0.62
C THR A 359 49.73 60.62 1.76
N SER A 360 48.95 59.54 1.88
CA SER A 360 48.15 59.21 3.05
C SER A 360 48.55 57.81 3.49
N ILE A 361 49.01 57.64 4.73
CA ILE A 361 49.41 56.34 5.29
C ILE A 361 48.50 56.03 6.48
N THR A 362 47.76 54.97 6.36
CA THR A 362 46.75 54.56 7.35
C THR A 362 47.11 53.21 7.96
N PRO A 363 47.13 53.07 9.29
CA PRO A 363 47.27 51.76 9.92
C PRO A 363 46.04 50.91 9.72
N THR A 364 46.23 49.61 9.53
CA THR A 364 45.19 48.61 9.57
C THR A 364 45.29 47.79 10.85
N PHE A 365 44.19 47.24 11.32
CA PHE A 365 44.11 46.55 12.60
C PHE A 365 43.71 45.12 12.41
N ASP A 366 44.15 44.25 13.32
CA ASP A 366 43.65 42.88 13.45
C ASP A 366 42.36 42.87 14.27
N GLU A 367 41.81 41.66 14.46
CA GLU A 367 40.59 41.43 15.23
C GLU A 367 40.69 41.90 16.70
N ASN A 368 41.90 41.97 17.24
CA ASN A 368 42.23 42.45 18.59
C ASN A 368 42.54 43.96 18.68
N ARG A 369 42.26 44.71 17.58
CA ARG A 369 42.56 46.14 17.45
C ARG A 369 44.05 46.48 17.57
N LYS A 370 44.94 45.50 17.36
CA LYS A 370 46.39 45.75 17.27
C LYS A 370 46.74 46.09 15.82
N ILE A 371 47.71 47.00 15.64
CA ILE A 371 48.17 47.37 14.28
C ILE A 371 48.75 46.13 13.61
N LYS A 372 48.18 45.79 12.45
CA LYS A 372 48.56 44.63 11.62
C LYS A 372 49.46 45.03 10.47
N SER A 373 49.20 46.18 9.86
CA SER A 373 49.93 46.67 8.71
C SER A 373 49.68 48.16 8.49
N TYR A 374 50.42 48.77 7.60
CA TYR A 374 50.16 50.13 7.15
C TYR A 374 49.89 50.14 5.64
N ILE A 375 48.84 50.87 5.21
CA ILE A 375 48.55 51.10 3.80
C ILE A 375 48.80 52.50 3.46
N GLY A 376 49.72 52.73 2.50
CA GLY A 376 50.04 54.03 1.96
C GLY A 376 49.43 54.24 0.57
N VAL A 377 48.54 55.21 0.45
CA VAL A 377 47.98 55.65 -0.85
C VAL A 377 48.66 56.96 -1.23
N ARG A 378 49.18 57.03 -2.45
CA ARG A 378 49.93 58.16 -2.91
C ARG A 378 49.47 58.56 -4.29
N GLN A 379 49.38 59.88 -4.51
CA GLN A 379 49.14 60.52 -5.81
C GLN A 379 50.41 61.22 -6.26
N VAL A 380 50.86 60.91 -7.48
CA VAL A 380 51.99 61.64 -8.09
C VAL A 380 51.52 63.04 -8.41
N ILE A 381 52.26 64.00 -7.93
CA ILE A 381 51.97 65.42 -8.12
C ILE A 381 53.23 66.20 -8.71
N THR A 382 54.18 65.49 -9.28
CA THR A 382 55.42 66.02 -9.79
C THR A 382 55.20 67.14 -10.82
N GLU A 383 54.36 66.94 -11.80
CA GLU A 383 54.02 67.91 -12.82
C GLU A 383 53.36 69.14 -12.20
N LEU A 384 52.47 68.96 -11.25
CA LEU A 384 51.81 70.04 -10.54
C LEU A 384 52.79 70.87 -9.73
N MET A 385 53.78 70.25 -9.10
CA MET A 385 54.79 70.88 -8.31
C MET A 385 55.75 71.64 -9.19
N VAL A 386 56.15 71.12 -10.35
CA VAL A 386 57.02 71.78 -11.33
C VAL A 386 56.34 72.98 -12.00
N MET A 387 55.13 72.78 -12.51
CA MET A 387 54.34 73.82 -13.19
C MET A 387 54.03 75.01 -12.29
N SER A 388 53.86 74.79 -11.02
CA SER A 388 53.54 75.82 -10.05
C SER A 388 54.79 76.62 -9.54
N GLY A 389 55.99 76.22 -9.93
CA GLY A 389 57.22 76.77 -9.40
C GLY A 389 57.48 76.40 -7.93
N ILE A 390 56.70 75.59 -7.30
CA ILE A 390 56.83 75.17 -5.90
C ILE A 390 58.16 74.48 -5.67
N GLU A 391 58.60 73.68 -6.64
CA GLU A 391 59.85 72.96 -6.51
C GLU A 391 61.04 73.93 -6.30
N GLN A 392 61.05 75.06 -7.02
CA GLN A 392 62.11 76.07 -6.92
C GLN A 392 61.92 77.01 -5.72
N ALA A 393 60.67 77.36 -5.38
CA ALA A 393 60.34 78.26 -4.29
C ALA A 393 60.37 77.65 -2.90
N CYS A 394 60.11 76.32 -2.82
CA CYS A 394 59.95 75.61 -1.56
C CYS A 394 60.98 74.52 -1.28
N LEU A 395 62.00 74.40 -2.12
CA LEU A 395 63.08 73.43 -1.94
C LEU A 395 64.14 73.85 -1.00
N GLU A 396 64.51 75.18 -1.06
CA GLU A 396 65.59 75.74 -0.32
C GLU A 396 65.22 77.12 0.31
N ASP A 397 65.79 77.46 1.46
CA ASP A 397 65.67 78.76 2.02
C ASP A 397 66.68 79.76 1.29
N GLU A 398 66.66 81.02 1.69
CA GLU A 398 67.57 82.06 1.09
C GLU A 398 69.06 81.73 1.22
N ALA A 399 69.39 80.73 2.05
CA ALA A 399 70.77 80.26 2.24
C ALA A 399 71.04 78.94 1.50
N GLY A 400 70.07 78.43 0.62
CA GLY A 400 70.25 77.22 -0.13
C GLY A 400 70.06 75.93 0.71
N LYS A 401 69.45 76.04 1.87
CA LYS A 401 69.21 74.92 2.77
C LYS A 401 67.78 74.35 2.59
N PRO A 402 67.57 73.03 2.52
CA PRO A 402 66.27 72.45 2.40
C PRO A 402 65.26 72.95 3.45
N LEU A 403 64.07 73.37 3.01
CA LEU A 403 63.02 73.87 3.88
C LEU A 403 62.49 72.77 4.81
N SER A 404 62.26 73.14 6.05
CA SER A 404 61.56 72.21 6.97
C SER A 404 60.11 72.01 6.59
N ASN A 405 59.50 70.91 7.04
CA ASN A 405 58.10 70.57 6.72
C ASN A 405 57.12 71.73 7.05
N PRO A 406 57.25 72.51 8.16
CA PRO A 406 56.36 73.63 8.41
C PRO A 406 56.57 74.78 7.40
N ALA A 407 57.81 75.06 6.98
CA ALA A 407 58.13 76.09 5.96
C ALA A 407 57.60 75.66 4.57
N LEU A 408 57.72 74.39 4.21
CA LEU A 408 57.11 73.81 2.99
C LEU A 408 55.62 73.99 2.97
N LYS A 409 54.95 73.71 4.10
CA LYS A 409 53.51 73.94 4.24
C LYS A 409 53.11 75.39 4.00
N GLU A 410 53.76 76.27 4.62
CA GLU A 410 53.48 77.69 4.47
C GLU A 410 53.74 78.17 3.02
N CYS A 411 54.78 77.63 2.36
CA CYS A 411 55.06 77.91 0.97
C CYS A 411 53.95 77.35 0.06
N ILE A 412 53.52 76.12 0.27
CA ILE A 412 52.36 75.46 -0.48
C ILE A 412 51.09 76.26 -0.25
N ARG A 413 50.84 76.73 0.98
CA ARG A 413 49.62 77.49 1.34
C ARG A 413 49.53 78.82 0.65
N LYS A 414 50.65 79.43 0.37
CA LYS A 414 50.76 80.73 -0.31
C LYS A 414 50.64 80.68 -1.82
N LEU A 415 50.73 79.49 -2.41
CA LEU A 415 50.64 79.33 -3.86
C LEU A 415 49.18 79.21 -4.29
N LYS A 416 48.77 80.01 -5.23
CA LYS A 416 47.48 79.94 -5.90
C LYS A 416 47.65 79.10 -7.17
N PHE A 417 46.91 78.04 -7.29
CA PHE A 417 46.80 77.22 -8.52
C PHE A 417 45.55 77.64 -9.31
N GLY A 418 45.67 78.63 -10.15
CA GLY A 418 44.55 79.19 -10.89
C GLY A 418 43.35 79.51 -9.97
N ASP A 419 42.16 79.04 -10.30
CA ASP A 419 40.97 79.23 -9.50
C ASP A 419 40.78 78.19 -8.33
N TYR A 420 41.72 77.25 -8.17
CA TYR A 420 41.72 76.27 -7.08
C TYR A 420 42.58 76.77 -5.92
N GLN A 421 41.93 77.16 -4.83
CA GLN A 421 42.61 77.33 -3.56
C GLN A 421 42.92 75.94 -2.98
N ILE A 422 44.15 75.66 -2.61
CA ILE A 422 44.49 74.55 -1.74
C ILE A 422 43.88 74.88 -0.37
N THR A 423 42.72 74.40 -0.11
CA THR A 423 42.00 74.63 1.14
C THR A 423 42.71 74.01 2.34
N ASP A 424 42.51 74.61 3.49
CA ASP A 424 43.19 74.50 4.79
C ASP A 424 43.19 73.10 5.50
N ASN A 425 42.98 72.01 4.81
CA ASN A 425 43.00 70.66 5.45
C ASN A 425 44.32 69.89 5.17
N ILE A 426 45.45 70.56 5.29
CA ILE A 426 46.75 69.88 5.38
C ILE A 426 47.06 69.74 6.88
N GLU A 427 46.46 68.76 7.56
CA GLU A 427 46.95 68.31 8.84
C GLU A 427 48.23 67.49 8.63
N VAL A 428 49.33 67.91 9.20
CA VAL A 428 50.56 67.12 9.32
C VAL A 428 50.57 66.35 10.59
#